data_f3cfd8d84564596770a2b1c2b0534d05
#
_entry.id   f3cfd8d84564596770a2b1c2b0534d05
#
_cell.length_a   1.000
_cell.length_b   1.000
_cell.length_c   1.000
_cell.angle_alpha   90.00
_cell.angle_beta   90.00
_cell.angle_gamma   90.00
#
_symmetry.space_group_name_H-M   'P 1'
#
loop_
_entity.id
_entity.type
_entity.pdbx_description
1 polymer ?
#
loop_
_entity_poly.entity_id
_entity_poly.type
_entity_poly.pdbx_seq_one_letter_code
_entity_poly.pdbx_strand_id
1 'polypeptide(L)'
;MNKVQVWEEKVIIPTYEAGKPDKNPMFLEKRVYQGSSGRIYPHTVIEKISDEKVDKEYTALFLENDYLKVMMLPELGGRIQRAYDKTNGYDFIYYNHVIKPALVGLAGPWISGGIEFNWPQHHRPSTFDQVEYTYAENEDGSATVWMGEIENMFRTEGVLGVTLYPDKAYIELSAKLYNRTKMPQTFLWWANPAVAVNDDTISVFPEDVTAVYDHGKRDVISFPYAEGTYYKHKYDHVNIAQYKNIPVPTSYMAYRSDYNFIGEYDYGKQAGLLHVADHHIAPGKKQWTWGCGEFGKAWDLALTDEDGPYIELMTGCFTAVSYTHLRAHETLA
;
A
#
# COMPACT_ATOMS: atom_id res chain seq x y z
N MET A 1 -3.01 33.00 -5.16
CA MET A 1 -2.66 31.66 -4.61
C MET A 1 -1.74 31.00 -5.62
N ASN A 2 -0.66 30.42 -5.15
CA ASN A 2 0.19 29.62 -6.03
C ASN A 2 -0.60 28.38 -6.47
N LYS A 3 -0.62 28.09 -7.77
CA LYS A 3 -1.25 26.88 -8.26
C LYS A 3 -0.40 25.66 -7.91
N VAL A 4 -1.03 24.51 -7.83
CA VAL A 4 -0.32 23.23 -7.77
C VAL A 4 0.40 23.02 -9.12
N GLN A 5 1.67 22.65 -9.05
CA GLN A 5 2.44 22.26 -10.22
C GLN A 5 2.26 20.77 -10.49
N VAL A 6 2.08 20.42 -11.75
CA VAL A 6 2.05 19.02 -12.22
C VAL A 6 2.97 18.90 -13.44
N TRP A 7 3.83 17.89 -13.44
CA TRP A 7 4.74 17.62 -14.56
C TRP A 7 5.20 16.18 -14.62
N GLU A 8 5.76 15.81 -15.75
CA GLU A 8 6.42 14.55 -16.00
C GLU A 8 7.93 14.77 -16.10
N GLU A 9 8.73 13.88 -15.53
CA GLU A 9 10.18 13.95 -15.54
C GLU A 9 10.80 12.55 -15.56
N LYS A 10 11.94 12.40 -16.20
CA LYS A 10 12.74 11.18 -16.11
C LYS A 10 13.59 11.19 -14.86
N VAL A 11 13.47 10.12 -14.06
CA VAL A 11 14.24 9.92 -12.83
C VAL A 11 15.04 8.64 -12.92
N ILE A 12 16.24 8.66 -12.35
CA ILE A 12 17.09 7.48 -12.25
C ILE A 12 16.95 6.91 -10.84
N ILE A 13 16.54 5.64 -10.74
CA ILE A 13 16.41 4.95 -9.46
C ILE A 13 17.23 3.64 -9.53
N PRO A 14 18.13 3.40 -8.55
CA PRO A 14 18.82 2.11 -8.46
C PRO A 14 17.82 0.96 -8.38
N THR A 15 18.00 -0.05 -9.21
CA THR A 15 16.97 -1.08 -9.42
C THR A 15 17.60 -2.48 -9.52
N TYR A 16 17.06 -3.42 -8.79
CA TYR A 16 17.26 -4.86 -9.01
C TYR A 16 16.21 -5.33 -10.02
N GLU A 17 16.62 -5.60 -11.24
CA GLU A 17 15.68 -5.85 -12.32
C GLU A 17 14.95 -7.20 -12.17
N ALA A 18 13.67 -7.19 -12.46
CA ALA A 18 12.89 -8.40 -12.62
C ALA A 18 13.28 -9.14 -13.90
N GLY A 19 13.32 -10.47 -13.85
CA GLY A 19 13.56 -11.31 -14.99
C GLY A 19 12.45 -11.23 -16.04
N LYS A 20 12.62 -11.96 -17.13
CA LYS A 20 11.58 -12.05 -18.15
C LYS A 20 10.41 -12.87 -17.65
N PRO A 21 9.17 -12.47 -17.98
CA PRO A 21 8.00 -13.27 -17.66
C PRO A 21 8.01 -14.59 -18.43
N ASP A 22 7.33 -15.59 -17.89
CA ASP A 22 7.11 -16.86 -18.55
C ASP A 22 6.40 -16.65 -19.90
N LYS A 23 6.65 -17.55 -20.85
CA LYS A 23 6.06 -17.44 -22.20
C LYS A 23 4.54 -17.65 -22.20
N ASN A 24 4.05 -18.44 -21.26
CA ASN A 24 2.64 -18.80 -21.16
C ASN A 24 2.09 -18.35 -19.81
N PRO A 25 0.82 -17.92 -19.76
CA PRO A 25 0.18 -17.61 -18.50
C PRO A 25 -0.02 -18.90 -17.67
N MET A 26 0.00 -18.75 -16.35
CA MET A 26 -0.22 -19.86 -15.43
C MET A 26 -1.72 -20.05 -15.20
N PHE A 27 -2.22 -21.27 -15.45
CA PHE A 27 -3.64 -21.62 -15.24
C PHE A 27 -3.94 -21.98 -13.79
N LEU A 28 -2.97 -22.55 -13.09
CA LEU A 28 -3.09 -22.95 -11.70
C LEU A 28 -1.82 -22.58 -10.94
N GLU A 29 -1.96 -21.61 -10.07
CA GLU A 29 -0.89 -21.23 -9.16
C GLU A 29 -0.91 -22.12 -7.92
N LYS A 30 0.22 -22.78 -7.64
CA LYS A 30 0.40 -23.60 -6.44
C LYS A 30 1.04 -22.84 -5.28
N ARG A 31 1.62 -21.69 -5.55
CA ARG A 31 2.19 -20.78 -4.54
C ARG A 31 1.07 -20.02 -3.86
N VAL A 32 0.21 -20.74 -3.12
CA VAL A 32 -0.86 -20.09 -2.37
C VAL A 32 -0.23 -19.27 -1.25
N TYR A 33 -0.24 -17.96 -1.43
CA TYR A 33 0.27 -17.03 -0.48
C TYR A 33 -0.89 -16.40 0.30
N GLN A 34 -0.83 -16.47 1.63
CA GLN A 34 -1.76 -15.83 2.57
C GLN A 34 -3.26 -15.91 2.18
N GLY A 35 -3.70 -17.06 1.68
CA GLY A 35 -5.09 -17.25 1.35
C GLY A 35 -5.56 -16.57 0.04
N SER A 36 -4.64 -16.06 -0.78
CA SER A 36 -4.98 -15.62 -2.14
C SER A 36 -5.54 -16.77 -2.95
N SER A 37 -6.34 -16.49 -3.99
CA SER A 37 -6.87 -17.52 -4.88
C SER A 37 -5.78 -18.29 -5.62
N GLY A 38 -4.57 -17.75 -5.70
CA GLY A 38 -3.46 -18.28 -6.49
C GLY A 38 -3.72 -18.30 -8.00
N ARG A 39 -4.86 -17.79 -8.45
CA ARG A 39 -5.26 -17.78 -9.86
C ARG A 39 -5.03 -16.39 -10.42
N ILE A 40 -4.16 -16.28 -11.39
CA ILE A 40 -3.79 -15.01 -12.03
C ILE A 40 -3.94 -15.03 -13.55
N TYR A 41 -4.54 -16.08 -14.11
CA TYR A 41 -4.76 -16.12 -15.57
C TYR A 41 -5.54 -14.87 -16.04
N PRO A 42 -5.11 -14.15 -17.06
CA PRO A 42 -4.08 -14.51 -18.04
C PRO A 42 -2.67 -13.90 -17.78
N HIS A 43 -2.38 -13.42 -16.59
CA HIS A 43 -1.05 -12.88 -16.29
C HIS A 43 0.03 -13.96 -16.36
N THR A 44 1.20 -13.58 -16.85
CA THR A 44 2.42 -14.40 -16.81
C THR A 44 3.15 -14.19 -15.49
N VAL A 45 3.96 -15.16 -15.09
CA VAL A 45 4.70 -15.10 -13.82
C VAL A 45 6.16 -14.80 -14.10
N ILE A 46 6.75 -13.96 -13.23
CA ILE A 46 8.18 -13.70 -13.18
C ILE A 46 8.73 -14.39 -11.94
N GLU A 47 9.72 -15.27 -12.11
CA GLU A 47 10.28 -16.10 -11.03
C GLU A 47 11.70 -15.72 -10.64
N LYS A 48 12.28 -14.70 -11.25
CA LYS A 48 13.67 -14.29 -11.01
C LYS A 48 13.75 -12.79 -10.81
N ILE A 49 14.57 -12.40 -9.83
CA ILE A 49 15.02 -11.03 -9.61
C ILE A 49 16.54 -11.04 -9.72
N SER A 50 17.13 -10.01 -10.30
CA SER A 50 18.58 -9.84 -10.37
C SER A 50 19.17 -9.61 -8.98
N ASP A 51 20.34 -10.17 -8.72
CA ASP A 51 21.14 -9.84 -7.52
C ASP A 51 22.04 -8.62 -7.75
N GLU A 52 22.10 -8.11 -8.98
CA GLU A 52 22.88 -6.93 -9.35
C GLU A 52 21.97 -5.71 -9.51
N LYS A 53 22.37 -4.61 -8.89
CA LYS A 53 21.69 -3.32 -8.95
C LYS A 53 22.23 -2.50 -10.11
N VAL A 54 21.34 -1.92 -10.89
CA VAL A 54 21.65 -1.01 -12.00
C VAL A 54 20.89 0.30 -11.87
N ASP A 55 21.46 1.37 -12.38
CA ASP A 55 20.75 2.63 -12.50
C ASP A 55 19.74 2.53 -13.65
N LYS A 56 18.45 2.65 -13.33
CA LYS A 56 17.37 2.55 -14.28
C LYS A 56 16.54 3.82 -14.36
N GLU A 57 16.24 4.24 -15.58
CA GLU A 57 15.38 5.40 -15.84
C GLU A 57 13.92 4.99 -15.75
N TYR A 58 13.13 5.80 -15.05
CA TYR A 58 11.68 5.71 -14.94
C TYR A 58 11.02 7.03 -15.33
N THR A 59 9.81 6.96 -15.84
CA THR A 59 8.92 8.11 -15.97
C THR A 59 8.28 8.39 -14.62
N ALA A 60 8.54 9.55 -14.05
CA ALA A 60 7.92 9.99 -12.81
C ALA A 60 6.93 11.12 -13.07
N LEU A 61 5.77 11.05 -12.43
CA LEU A 61 4.78 12.12 -12.39
C LEU A 61 4.88 12.83 -11.05
N PHE A 62 4.91 14.14 -11.09
CA PHE A 62 5.03 14.96 -9.89
C PHE A 62 3.80 15.85 -9.69
N LEU A 63 3.43 15.98 -8.43
CA LEU A 63 2.54 17.04 -7.93
C LEU A 63 3.28 17.82 -6.85
N GLU A 64 3.26 19.14 -6.92
CA GLU A 64 3.92 19.98 -5.91
C GLU A 64 3.09 21.23 -5.63
N ASN A 65 2.95 21.54 -4.33
CA ASN A 65 2.45 22.81 -3.83
C ASN A 65 3.44 23.43 -2.81
N ASP A 66 3.03 24.44 -2.08
CA ASP A 66 3.91 25.09 -1.10
C ASP A 66 4.30 24.16 0.07
N TYR A 67 3.52 23.11 0.34
CA TYR A 67 3.65 22.21 1.49
C TYR A 67 4.23 20.83 1.11
N LEU A 68 3.76 20.25 0.03
CA LEU A 68 4.02 18.85 -0.31
C LEU A 68 4.66 18.72 -1.70
N LYS A 69 5.51 17.70 -1.84
CA LYS A 69 5.97 17.17 -3.13
C LYS A 69 5.71 15.68 -3.20
N VAL A 70 5.01 15.25 -4.24
CA VAL A 70 4.57 13.85 -4.44
C VAL A 70 5.13 13.34 -5.75
N MET A 71 5.71 12.13 -5.74
CA MET A 71 6.25 11.43 -6.90
C MET A 71 5.51 10.11 -7.11
N MET A 72 5.02 9.87 -8.31
CA MET A 72 4.31 8.67 -8.71
C MET A 72 5.04 7.98 -9.85
N LEU A 73 5.00 6.63 -9.88
CA LEU A 73 5.65 5.81 -10.90
C LEU A 73 4.61 4.98 -11.67
N PRO A 74 4.15 5.43 -12.84
CA PRO A 74 3.21 4.68 -13.67
C PRO A 74 3.73 3.30 -14.09
N GLU A 75 5.03 3.17 -14.32
CA GLU A 75 5.68 1.92 -14.74
C GLU A 75 5.68 0.83 -13.65
N LEU A 76 5.40 1.21 -12.40
CA LEU A 76 5.38 0.32 -11.25
C LEU A 76 4.00 0.32 -10.58
N GLY A 77 2.97 0.02 -11.36
CA GLY A 77 1.60 -0.10 -10.88
C GLY A 77 0.92 1.23 -10.53
N GLY A 78 1.48 2.38 -10.92
CA GLY A 78 0.91 3.69 -10.61
C GLY A 78 0.94 4.02 -9.12
N ARG A 79 1.95 3.52 -8.40
CA ARG A 79 2.12 3.81 -6.97
C ARG A 79 2.60 5.23 -6.71
N ILE A 80 2.27 5.77 -5.57
CA ILE A 80 3.00 6.91 -5.02
C ILE A 80 4.30 6.36 -4.47
N GLN A 81 5.44 6.76 -5.04
CA GLN A 81 6.77 6.31 -4.61
C GLN A 81 7.31 7.15 -3.46
N ARG A 82 6.99 8.45 -3.44
CA ARG A 82 7.43 9.39 -2.42
C ARG A 82 6.37 10.43 -2.13
N ALA A 83 6.18 10.78 -0.87
CA ALA A 83 5.41 11.94 -0.47
C ALA A 83 6.18 12.68 0.65
N TYR A 84 6.60 13.88 0.32
CA TYR A 84 7.52 14.67 1.14
C TYR A 84 6.82 15.95 1.63
N ASP A 85 6.88 16.17 2.95
CA ASP A 85 6.45 17.40 3.59
C ASP A 85 7.61 18.40 3.61
N LYS A 86 7.47 19.46 2.84
CA LYS A 86 8.47 20.53 2.70
C LYS A 86 8.56 21.42 3.94
N THR A 87 7.55 21.40 4.81
CA THR A 87 7.47 22.29 5.96
C THR A 87 8.36 21.83 7.12
N ASN A 88 8.57 20.52 7.24
CA ASN A 88 9.40 19.90 8.28
C ASN A 88 10.52 19.01 7.73
N GLY A 89 10.62 18.87 6.41
CA GLY A 89 11.68 18.05 5.78
C GLY A 89 11.48 16.55 5.98
N TYR A 90 10.22 16.06 6.01
CA TYR A 90 9.85 14.72 6.38
C TYR A 90 9.18 13.96 5.23
N ASP A 91 9.70 12.78 4.92
CA ASP A 91 9.01 11.81 4.06
C ASP A 91 7.95 11.09 4.91
N PHE A 92 6.69 11.54 4.86
CA PHE A 92 5.58 10.95 5.65
C PHE A 92 5.04 9.65 5.04
N ILE A 93 5.52 9.31 3.85
CA ILE A 93 5.39 7.99 3.23
C ILE A 93 6.79 7.40 3.10
N TYR A 94 6.96 6.14 3.51
CA TYR A 94 8.24 5.44 3.43
C TYR A 94 8.80 5.49 2.00
N TYR A 95 9.86 6.28 1.84
CA TYR A 95 10.57 6.41 0.57
C TYR A 95 11.69 5.38 0.51
N ASN A 96 11.45 4.32 -0.27
CA ASN A 96 12.48 3.35 -0.59
C ASN A 96 13.33 3.90 -1.74
N HIS A 97 14.63 4.16 -1.48
CA HIS A 97 15.57 4.74 -2.45
C HIS A 97 16.02 3.75 -3.52
N VAL A 98 15.59 2.50 -3.42
CA VAL A 98 15.89 1.44 -4.39
C VAL A 98 14.61 0.70 -4.80
N ILE A 99 14.53 0.34 -6.07
CA ILE A 99 13.51 -0.62 -6.52
C ILE A 99 14.09 -2.02 -6.34
N LYS A 100 13.69 -2.69 -5.25
CA LYS A 100 14.17 -4.01 -4.87
C LYS A 100 12.99 -4.99 -4.76
N PRO A 101 12.60 -5.62 -5.87
CA PRO A 101 11.45 -6.51 -5.87
C PRO A 101 11.73 -7.78 -5.08
N ALA A 102 10.71 -8.26 -4.35
CA ALA A 102 10.67 -9.62 -3.83
C ALA A 102 9.55 -10.42 -4.52
N LEU A 103 9.68 -11.74 -4.58
CA LEU A 103 8.69 -12.62 -5.21
C LEU A 103 7.50 -12.91 -4.26
N VAL A 104 6.84 -11.85 -3.84
CA VAL A 104 5.71 -11.85 -2.90
C VAL A 104 4.38 -11.63 -3.61
N GLY A 105 4.40 -10.94 -4.75
CA GLY A 105 3.21 -10.65 -5.55
C GLY A 105 2.63 -11.90 -6.23
N LEU A 106 1.37 -11.83 -6.65
CA LEU A 106 0.70 -12.95 -7.33
C LEU A 106 1.37 -13.31 -8.65
N ALA A 107 1.83 -12.32 -9.42
CA ALA A 107 2.59 -12.52 -10.66
C ALA A 107 4.11 -12.58 -10.46
N GLY A 108 4.59 -12.54 -9.24
CA GLY A 108 5.99 -12.60 -8.83
C GLY A 108 6.48 -11.32 -8.17
N PRO A 109 7.01 -10.34 -8.92
CA PRO A 109 7.60 -9.15 -8.32
C PRO A 109 6.60 -8.28 -7.54
N TRP A 110 7.02 -7.81 -6.38
CA TRP A 110 6.35 -6.83 -5.56
C TRP A 110 7.41 -5.96 -4.85
N ILE A 111 7.19 -4.67 -4.75
CA ILE A 111 8.11 -3.73 -4.10
C ILE A 111 7.47 -3.10 -2.87
N SER A 112 8.29 -2.85 -1.85
CA SER A 112 7.90 -2.17 -0.62
C SER A 112 7.94 -0.66 -0.73
N GLY A 113 7.34 0.01 0.25
CA GLY A 113 7.36 1.46 0.38
C GLY A 113 6.29 2.17 -0.46
N GLY A 114 6.24 3.49 -0.35
CA GLY A 114 5.25 4.29 -1.07
C GLY A 114 3.80 4.04 -0.64
N ILE A 115 2.87 4.30 -1.54
CA ILE A 115 1.47 3.90 -1.41
C ILE A 115 1.14 2.99 -2.57
N GLU A 116 0.80 1.73 -2.27
CA GLU A 116 0.28 0.77 -3.22
C GLU A 116 -1.25 0.84 -3.26
N PHE A 117 -1.84 0.71 -4.46
CA PHE A 117 -3.28 0.71 -4.66
C PHE A 117 -3.72 -0.62 -5.27
N ASN A 118 -4.69 -1.29 -4.67
CA ASN A 118 -5.05 -2.64 -5.05
C ASN A 118 -6.53 -2.83 -5.35
N TRP A 119 -6.80 -3.50 -6.47
CA TRP A 119 -8.05 -4.03 -6.97
C TRP A 119 -7.74 -5.10 -8.04
N PRO A 120 -8.62 -5.99 -8.44
CA PRO A 120 -9.88 -6.38 -7.80
C PRO A 120 -9.67 -7.34 -6.64
N GLN A 121 -8.44 -7.79 -6.39
CA GLN A 121 -8.10 -8.74 -5.34
C GLN A 121 -6.65 -8.56 -4.85
N HIS A 122 -6.40 -8.87 -3.59
CA HIS A 122 -5.07 -8.97 -2.94
C HIS A 122 -4.11 -7.83 -3.34
N HIS A 123 -2.80 -8.10 -3.44
CA HIS A 123 -1.91 -7.29 -4.27
C HIS A 123 -2.25 -7.58 -5.72
N ARG A 124 -2.74 -6.58 -6.48
CA ARG A 124 -3.17 -6.85 -7.85
C ARG A 124 -2.03 -7.48 -8.67
N PRO A 125 -2.32 -8.39 -9.62
CA PRO A 125 -1.28 -9.01 -10.45
C PRO A 125 -0.40 -8.02 -11.20
N SER A 126 -0.96 -6.86 -11.56
CA SER A 126 -0.29 -5.75 -12.27
C SER A 126 0.40 -4.74 -11.34
N THR A 127 0.61 -5.05 -10.05
CA THR A 127 1.25 -4.11 -9.11
C THR A 127 2.68 -3.70 -9.53
N PHE A 128 3.30 -4.48 -10.41
CA PHE A 128 4.64 -4.24 -10.96
C PHE A 128 4.61 -3.97 -12.48
N ASP A 129 3.44 -3.73 -13.05
CA ASP A 129 3.26 -3.43 -14.47
C ASP A 129 2.95 -1.96 -14.71
N GLN A 130 3.19 -1.50 -15.94
CA GLN A 130 2.83 -0.14 -16.33
C GLN A 130 1.32 0.05 -16.39
N VAL A 131 0.85 1.20 -15.90
CA VAL A 131 -0.55 1.65 -16.02
C VAL A 131 -0.67 2.85 -16.95
N GLU A 132 -1.86 3.06 -17.50
CA GLU A 132 -2.21 4.27 -18.23
C GLU A 132 -2.29 5.46 -17.27
N TYR A 133 -1.91 6.66 -17.75
CA TYR A 133 -2.00 7.86 -16.93
C TYR A 133 -2.33 9.11 -17.75
N THR A 134 -2.87 10.09 -17.07
CA THR A 134 -3.05 11.47 -17.56
C THR A 134 -3.03 12.42 -16.37
N TYR A 135 -2.87 13.70 -16.61
CA TYR A 135 -2.95 14.71 -15.55
C TYR A 135 -3.60 15.99 -16.07
N ALA A 136 -4.15 16.77 -15.13
CA ALA A 136 -4.79 18.03 -15.43
C ALA A 136 -4.58 19.05 -14.29
N GLU A 137 -4.43 20.31 -14.66
CA GLU A 137 -4.65 21.45 -13.79
C GLU A 137 -6.14 21.76 -13.74
N ASN A 138 -6.70 21.96 -12.56
CA ASN A 138 -8.11 22.25 -12.35
C ASN A 138 -8.35 23.78 -12.21
N GLU A 139 -9.60 24.22 -12.42
CA GLU A 139 -9.97 25.64 -12.38
C GLU A 139 -9.76 26.28 -11.00
N ASP A 140 -9.86 25.49 -9.93
CA ASP A 140 -9.63 25.92 -8.54
C ASP A 140 -8.14 26.03 -8.17
N GLY A 141 -7.24 25.75 -9.11
CA GLY A 141 -5.79 25.76 -8.93
C GLY A 141 -5.21 24.47 -8.36
N SER A 142 -6.05 23.48 -8.06
CA SER A 142 -5.59 22.13 -7.75
C SER A 142 -5.05 21.44 -8.99
N ALA A 143 -4.33 20.32 -8.82
CA ALA A 143 -3.95 19.46 -9.92
C ALA A 143 -4.16 18.00 -9.55
N THR A 144 -4.55 17.20 -10.54
CA THR A 144 -4.83 15.78 -10.37
C THR A 144 -4.04 14.96 -11.37
N VAL A 145 -3.41 13.89 -10.89
CA VAL A 145 -2.87 12.80 -11.72
C VAL A 145 -3.85 11.65 -11.65
N TRP A 146 -4.28 11.16 -12.80
CA TRP A 146 -5.11 9.98 -12.94
C TRP A 146 -4.28 8.83 -13.47
N MET A 147 -4.40 7.67 -12.80
CA MET A 147 -3.72 6.43 -13.19
C MET A 147 -4.71 5.29 -13.14
N GLY A 148 -4.66 4.38 -14.10
CA GLY A 148 -5.64 3.29 -14.13
C GLY A 148 -5.31 2.22 -15.14
N GLU A 149 -6.11 1.17 -15.10
CA GLU A 149 -6.02 0.05 -16.01
C GLU A 149 -7.37 -0.66 -16.17
N ILE A 150 -7.51 -1.38 -17.27
CA ILE A 150 -8.49 -2.45 -17.40
C ILE A 150 -7.75 -3.74 -17.06
N GLU A 151 -8.03 -4.29 -15.87
CA GLU A 151 -7.34 -5.50 -15.44
C GLU A 151 -7.75 -6.71 -16.28
N ASN A 152 -6.80 -7.61 -16.53
CA ASN A 152 -6.95 -8.66 -17.52
C ASN A 152 -7.75 -9.88 -17.06
N MET A 153 -7.89 -10.09 -15.73
CA MET A 153 -8.54 -11.29 -15.18
C MET A 153 -10.07 -11.25 -15.30
N PHE A 154 -10.67 -10.16 -14.86
CA PHE A 154 -12.12 -9.98 -14.81
C PHE A 154 -12.62 -8.88 -15.73
N ARG A 155 -11.71 -8.15 -16.38
CA ARG A 155 -11.98 -7.00 -17.26
C ARG A 155 -12.74 -5.88 -16.56
N THR A 156 -12.52 -5.75 -15.27
CA THR A 156 -12.96 -4.58 -14.52
C THR A 156 -11.94 -3.46 -14.70
N GLU A 157 -12.40 -2.23 -14.57
CA GLU A 157 -11.56 -1.05 -14.72
C GLU A 157 -11.41 -0.37 -13.38
N GLY A 158 -10.20 0.01 -13.04
CA GLY A 158 -9.91 0.82 -11.87
C GLY A 158 -9.16 2.08 -12.28
N VAL A 159 -9.61 3.22 -11.78
CA VAL A 159 -8.95 4.51 -11.97
C VAL A 159 -8.72 5.16 -10.63
N LEU A 160 -7.49 5.53 -10.37
CA LEU A 160 -7.04 6.27 -9.19
C LEU A 160 -6.79 7.72 -9.57
N GLY A 161 -7.30 8.67 -8.78
CA GLY A 161 -6.93 10.07 -8.83
C GLY A 161 -6.09 10.45 -7.61
N VAL A 162 -4.99 11.14 -7.84
CA VAL A 162 -4.13 11.74 -6.81
C VAL A 162 -4.18 13.24 -6.99
N THR A 163 -4.73 13.97 -6.00
CA THR A 163 -4.95 15.41 -6.10
C THR A 163 -4.22 16.14 -4.99
N LEU A 164 -3.56 17.25 -5.34
CA LEU A 164 -3.12 18.28 -4.40
C LEU A 164 -3.92 19.57 -4.60
N TYR A 165 -4.10 20.28 -3.51
CA TYR A 165 -4.74 21.60 -3.48
C TYR A 165 -3.71 22.70 -3.15
N PRO A 166 -3.90 23.94 -3.64
CA PRO A 166 -2.90 25.00 -3.46
C PRO A 166 -2.61 25.34 -1.99
N ASP A 167 -3.63 25.25 -1.15
CA ASP A 167 -3.63 25.70 0.25
C ASP A 167 -3.73 24.56 1.28
N LYS A 168 -3.50 23.31 0.85
CA LYS A 168 -3.64 22.12 1.71
C LYS A 168 -2.33 21.33 1.82
N ALA A 169 -2.09 20.81 3.03
CA ALA A 169 -0.98 19.92 3.34
C ALA A 169 -1.44 18.44 3.44
N TYR A 170 -2.29 18.00 2.51
CA TYR A 170 -2.70 16.60 2.39
C TYR A 170 -2.83 16.18 0.93
N ILE A 171 -2.74 14.88 0.70
CA ILE A 171 -3.02 14.22 -0.58
C ILE A 171 -4.46 13.73 -0.54
N GLU A 172 -5.29 14.12 -1.50
CA GLU A 172 -6.59 13.51 -1.70
C GLU A 172 -6.47 12.35 -2.69
N LEU A 173 -6.99 11.18 -2.30
CA LEU A 173 -7.05 9.99 -3.13
C LEU A 173 -8.51 9.74 -3.50
N SER A 174 -8.77 9.58 -4.80
CA SER A 174 -10.07 9.16 -5.31
C SER A 174 -9.92 7.90 -6.13
N ALA A 175 -10.86 6.95 -5.97
CA ALA A 175 -10.85 5.71 -6.73
C ALA A 175 -12.21 5.49 -7.39
N LYS A 176 -12.19 5.07 -8.64
CA LYS A 176 -13.37 4.67 -9.40
C LYS A 176 -13.18 3.27 -9.94
N LEU A 177 -14.09 2.37 -9.58
CA LEU A 177 -14.09 1.00 -10.04
C LEU A 177 -15.30 0.77 -10.94
N TYR A 178 -15.07 0.26 -12.13
CA TYR A 178 -16.12 0.02 -13.13
C TYR A 178 -16.21 -1.47 -13.44
N ASN A 179 -17.43 -2.02 -13.33
CA ASN A 179 -17.71 -3.32 -13.89
C ASN A 179 -18.11 -3.15 -15.37
N ARG A 180 -17.16 -3.42 -16.28
CA ARG A 180 -17.36 -3.33 -17.72
C ARG A 180 -18.01 -4.57 -18.33
N THR A 181 -18.37 -5.56 -17.51
CA THR A 181 -18.96 -6.83 -17.94
C THR A 181 -20.48 -6.83 -17.71
N LYS A 182 -21.17 -7.76 -18.37
CA LYS A 182 -22.62 -7.96 -18.17
C LYS A 182 -22.94 -8.81 -16.93
N MET A 183 -21.92 -9.34 -16.27
CA MET A 183 -22.09 -10.21 -15.12
C MET A 183 -21.67 -9.49 -13.83
N PRO A 184 -22.29 -9.77 -12.68
CA PRO A 184 -21.80 -9.32 -11.40
C PRO A 184 -20.34 -9.74 -11.20
N GLN A 185 -19.52 -8.82 -10.71
CA GLN A 185 -18.12 -9.07 -10.37
C GLN A 185 -17.90 -8.80 -8.88
N THR A 186 -16.96 -9.50 -8.30
CA THR A 186 -16.46 -9.18 -6.97
C THR A 186 -15.39 -8.10 -7.11
N PHE A 187 -15.23 -7.28 -6.08
CA PHE A 187 -14.15 -6.30 -6.02
C PHE A 187 -13.54 -6.25 -4.62
N LEU A 188 -12.33 -5.80 -4.59
CA LEU A 188 -11.62 -5.36 -3.41
C LEU A 188 -10.97 -4.03 -3.78
N TRP A 189 -10.95 -3.08 -2.87
CA TRP A 189 -10.13 -1.87 -3.03
C TRP A 189 -9.52 -1.48 -1.69
N TRP A 190 -8.26 -1.13 -1.72
CA TRP A 190 -7.55 -0.58 -0.57
C TRP A 190 -6.31 0.21 -0.99
N ALA A 191 -6.02 1.27 -0.22
CA ALA A 191 -4.78 2.02 -0.29
C ALA A 191 -3.87 1.55 0.83
N ASN A 192 -2.59 1.34 0.51
CA ASN A 192 -1.60 0.76 1.39
C ASN A 192 -0.39 1.68 1.55
N PRO A 193 -0.50 2.79 2.31
CA PRO A 193 0.64 3.60 2.64
C PRO A 193 1.60 2.85 3.57
N ALA A 194 2.88 2.87 3.20
CA ALA A 194 3.97 2.45 4.06
C ALA A 194 4.54 3.66 4.81
N VAL A 195 4.94 3.47 6.06
CA VAL A 195 5.63 4.48 6.88
C VAL A 195 6.87 3.89 7.53
N ALA A 196 7.95 4.65 7.56
CA ALA A 196 9.19 4.25 8.22
C ALA A 196 8.97 4.13 9.72
N VAL A 197 9.58 3.13 10.35
CA VAL A 197 9.43 2.91 11.79
C VAL A 197 10.76 2.71 12.50
N ASN A 198 10.76 2.99 13.79
CA ASN A 198 11.87 2.77 14.71
C ASN A 198 11.32 2.51 16.14
N ASP A 199 12.19 2.47 17.14
CA ASP A 199 11.80 2.20 18.52
C ASP A 199 10.90 3.28 19.16
N ASP A 200 10.87 4.49 18.59
CA ASP A 200 10.05 5.62 19.05
C ASP A 200 8.71 5.70 18.31
N THR A 201 8.44 4.76 17.43
CA THR A 201 7.22 4.76 16.58
C THR A 201 6.06 4.05 17.28
N ILE A 202 4.88 4.66 17.17
CA ILE A 202 3.61 4.11 17.63
C ILE A 202 2.56 4.15 16.52
N SER A 203 1.82 3.06 16.37
CA SER A 203 0.61 3.03 15.52
C SER A 203 -0.54 3.74 16.24
N VAL A 204 -1.28 4.55 15.50
CA VAL A 204 -2.41 5.32 16.00
C VAL A 204 -3.70 4.75 15.44
N PHE A 205 -4.35 3.91 16.22
CA PHE A 205 -5.71 3.44 15.94
C PHE A 205 -6.73 4.28 16.70
N PRO A 206 -7.97 4.39 16.23
CA PRO A 206 -9.04 5.03 16.99
C PRO A 206 -9.23 4.42 18.37
N GLU A 207 -9.70 5.21 19.31
CA GLU A 207 -9.89 4.81 20.72
C GLU A 207 -10.93 3.71 20.95
N ASP A 208 -11.86 3.53 19.98
CA ASP A 208 -12.87 2.46 20.00
C ASP A 208 -12.33 1.11 19.52
N VAL A 209 -11.08 1.05 19.05
CA VAL A 209 -10.42 -0.20 18.68
C VAL A 209 -9.85 -0.87 19.93
N THR A 210 -10.63 -1.78 20.49
CA THR A 210 -10.26 -2.53 21.71
C THR A 210 -9.76 -3.95 21.44
N ALA A 211 -9.87 -4.41 20.20
CA ALA A 211 -9.39 -5.73 19.76
C ALA A 211 -8.95 -5.68 18.30
N VAL A 212 -7.95 -6.50 17.98
CA VAL A 212 -7.44 -6.70 16.63
C VAL A 212 -7.35 -8.19 16.31
N TYR A 213 -7.38 -8.53 15.01
CA TYR A 213 -7.19 -9.89 14.53
C TYR A 213 -6.19 -9.94 13.39
N ASP A 214 -5.51 -11.07 13.25
CA ASP A 214 -4.58 -11.28 12.14
C ASP A 214 -5.29 -11.81 10.88
N HIS A 215 -4.70 -11.58 9.72
CA HIS A 215 -5.29 -12.01 8.45
C HIS A 215 -5.02 -13.48 8.13
N GLY A 216 -4.01 -14.11 8.72
CA GLY A 216 -3.62 -15.48 8.40
C GLY A 216 -4.43 -16.52 9.15
N LYS A 217 -4.35 -16.51 10.48
CA LYS A 217 -5.00 -17.50 11.35
C LYS A 217 -6.28 -17.02 12.01
N ARG A 218 -6.59 -15.75 11.91
CA ARG A 218 -7.74 -15.11 12.56
C ARG A 218 -7.63 -15.13 14.09
N ASP A 219 -6.42 -15.19 14.63
CA ASP A 219 -6.21 -14.96 16.04
C ASP A 219 -6.73 -13.57 16.43
N VAL A 220 -7.31 -13.46 17.61
CA VAL A 220 -7.85 -12.21 18.14
C VAL A 220 -7.14 -11.90 19.45
N ILE A 221 -6.78 -10.63 19.63
CA ILE A 221 -6.14 -10.16 20.86
C ILE A 221 -6.65 -8.76 21.23
N SER A 222 -6.57 -8.43 22.51
CA SER A 222 -6.86 -7.07 23.00
C SER A 222 -5.83 -6.07 22.47
N PHE A 223 -6.29 -4.84 22.28
CA PHE A 223 -5.49 -3.74 21.74
C PHE A 223 -5.76 -2.45 22.55
N PRO A 224 -4.76 -1.59 22.81
CA PRO A 224 -3.35 -1.72 22.42
C PRO A 224 -2.53 -2.65 23.31
N TYR A 225 -3.02 -2.99 24.51
CA TYR A 225 -2.32 -3.88 25.43
C TYR A 225 -2.72 -5.34 25.19
N ALA A 226 -1.79 -6.09 24.62
CA ALA A 226 -1.97 -7.49 24.26
C ALA A 226 -1.69 -8.40 25.45
N GLU A 227 -2.59 -9.35 25.69
CA GLU A 227 -2.43 -10.41 26.67
C GLU A 227 -2.88 -11.75 26.09
N GLY A 228 -2.00 -12.75 26.11
CA GLY A 228 -2.26 -14.06 25.53
C GLY A 228 -1.38 -14.37 24.33
N THR A 229 -1.83 -15.31 23.48
CA THR A 229 -1.10 -15.72 22.30
C THR A 229 -1.70 -15.11 21.04
N TYR A 230 -0.88 -14.46 20.23
CA TYR A 230 -1.26 -13.89 18.96
C TYR A 230 -0.19 -14.19 17.90
N TYR A 231 -0.60 -14.78 16.81
CA TYR A 231 0.27 -15.19 15.69
C TYR A 231 1.53 -15.93 16.14
N LYS A 232 1.33 -16.94 17.03
CA LYS A 232 2.38 -17.80 17.61
C LYS A 232 3.32 -17.12 18.64
N HIS A 233 3.10 -15.85 18.95
CA HIS A 233 3.86 -15.15 19.98
C HIS A 233 3.00 -14.93 21.23
N LYS A 234 3.59 -15.12 22.41
CA LYS A 234 2.91 -14.88 23.69
C LYS A 234 3.23 -13.49 24.20
N TYR A 235 2.18 -12.71 24.46
CA TYR A 235 2.26 -11.38 25.05
C TYR A 235 1.76 -11.44 26.51
N ASP A 236 2.37 -10.63 27.35
CA ASP A 236 2.02 -10.47 28.76
C ASP A 236 1.85 -8.98 29.05
N HIS A 237 0.63 -8.49 28.83
CA HIS A 237 0.23 -7.09 28.98
C HIS A 237 1.18 -6.09 28.25
N VAL A 238 1.48 -6.35 27.00
CA VAL A 238 2.42 -5.57 26.19
C VAL A 238 1.68 -4.62 25.25
N ASN A 239 2.13 -3.37 25.17
CA ASN A 239 1.58 -2.40 24.20
C ASN A 239 2.08 -2.70 22.78
N ILE A 240 1.24 -3.38 21.98
CA ILE A 240 1.54 -3.77 20.59
C ILE A 240 1.29 -2.66 19.57
N ALA A 241 0.85 -1.48 19.99
CA ALA A 241 0.86 -0.30 19.14
C ALA A 241 2.30 0.25 18.94
N GLN A 242 3.22 -0.04 19.86
CA GLN A 242 4.63 0.33 19.72
C GLN A 242 5.36 -0.68 18.84
N TYR A 243 6.01 -0.21 17.76
CA TYR A 243 6.71 -1.07 16.81
C TYR A 243 7.74 -2.00 17.46
N LYS A 244 8.54 -1.49 18.39
CA LYS A 244 9.57 -2.27 19.11
C LYS A 244 9.04 -3.49 19.88
N ASN A 245 7.74 -3.56 20.10
CA ASN A 245 7.08 -4.66 20.82
C ASN A 245 6.47 -5.72 19.89
N ILE A 246 6.72 -5.65 18.58
CA ILE A 246 6.17 -6.57 17.59
C ILE A 246 7.29 -7.43 17.00
N PRO A 247 7.63 -8.57 17.63
CA PRO A 247 8.82 -9.32 17.23
C PRO A 247 8.66 -10.20 15.99
N VAL A 248 7.42 -10.39 15.49
CA VAL A 248 7.11 -11.33 14.41
C VAL A 248 6.28 -10.67 13.32
N PRO A 249 6.39 -11.14 12.05
CA PRO A 249 5.51 -10.67 10.99
C PRO A 249 4.05 -10.90 11.34
N THR A 250 3.25 -9.85 11.31
CA THR A 250 1.83 -9.94 11.64
C THR A 250 1.05 -8.73 11.14
N SER A 251 -0.26 -8.86 11.14
CA SER A 251 -1.18 -7.75 10.92
C SER A 251 -2.09 -7.52 12.10
N TYR A 252 -2.47 -6.28 12.30
CA TYR A 252 -3.52 -5.87 13.22
C TYR A 252 -4.66 -5.30 12.43
N MET A 253 -5.74 -6.05 12.29
CA MET A 253 -6.99 -5.60 11.68
C MET A 253 -7.95 -5.20 12.79
N ALA A 254 -8.38 -3.93 12.79
CA ALA A 254 -9.37 -3.47 13.75
C ALA A 254 -10.63 -4.31 13.66
N TYR A 255 -11.09 -4.82 14.80
CA TYR A 255 -12.33 -5.58 14.86
C TYR A 255 -13.54 -4.74 14.43
N ARG A 256 -13.58 -3.49 14.90
CA ARG A 256 -14.58 -2.50 14.58
C ARG A 256 -14.06 -1.09 14.90
N SER A 257 -14.49 -0.09 14.15
CA SER A 257 -14.30 1.32 14.52
C SER A 257 -15.32 2.18 13.78
N ASP A 258 -15.90 3.12 14.48
CA ASP A 258 -16.83 4.12 13.95
C ASP A 258 -16.08 5.43 13.58
N TYR A 259 -14.75 5.46 13.65
CA TYR A 259 -13.91 6.59 13.26
C TYR A 259 -13.31 6.41 11.86
N ASN A 260 -12.86 7.52 11.28
CA ASN A 260 -12.44 7.60 9.88
C ASN A 260 -10.93 7.54 9.66
N PHE A 261 -10.12 7.09 10.62
CA PHE A 261 -8.67 7.18 10.49
C PHE A 261 -7.91 5.95 11.01
N ILE A 262 -6.70 5.81 10.51
CA ILE A 262 -5.59 5.05 11.07
C ILE A 262 -4.32 5.85 10.83
N GLY A 263 -3.34 5.77 11.70
CA GLY A 263 -2.12 6.54 11.55
C GLY A 263 -0.92 5.92 12.26
N GLU A 264 0.15 6.68 12.21
CA GLU A 264 1.41 6.41 12.90
C GLU A 264 2.01 7.72 13.36
N TYR A 265 2.76 7.69 14.46
CA TYR A 265 3.50 8.83 14.98
C TYR A 265 4.88 8.41 15.48
N ASP A 266 5.91 9.11 15.01
CA ASP A 266 7.29 8.98 15.45
C ASP A 266 7.60 10.09 16.47
N TYR A 267 7.76 9.71 17.73
CA TYR A 267 8.07 10.65 18.82
C TYR A 267 9.45 11.28 18.70
N GLY A 268 10.40 10.57 18.08
CA GLY A 268 11.75 11.09 17.86
C GLY A 268 11.77 12.21 16.80
N LYS A 269 10.98 12.05 15.75
CA LYS A 269 10.85 13.04 14.65
C LYS A 269 9.74 14.06 14.87
N GLN A 270 8.84 13.80 15.81
CA GLN A 270 7.63 14.60 16.07
C GLN A 270 6.77 14.78 14.81
N ALA A 271 6.66 13.73 14.03
CA ALA A 271 5.96 13.67 12.76
C ALA A 271 5.31 12.29 12.56
N GLY A 272 4.46 12.14 11.57
CA GLY A 272 3.81 10.88 11.28
C GLY A 272 2.83 10.97 10.13
N LEU A 273 2.08 9.89 9.92
CA LEU A 273 1.03 9.80 8.92
C LEU A 273 -0.34 9.69 9.57
N LEU A 274 -1.31 10.42 9.03
CA LEU A 274 -2.72 10.18 9.28
C LEU A 274 -3.41 9.81 7.95
N HIS A 275 -3.90 8.58 7.87
CA HIS A 275 -4.69 8.07 6.75
C HIS A 275 -6.17 8.14 7.10
N VAL A 276 -6.93 8.95 6.38
CA VAL A 276 -8.35 9.22 6.63
C VAL A 276 -9.20 8.64 5.51
N ALA A 277 -10.21 7.85 5.87
CA ALA A 277 -11.21 7.33 4.93
C ALA A 277 -12.55 7.17 5.64
N ASP A 278 -13.65 7.51 4.97
CA ASP A 278 -14.99 7.36 5.53
C ASP A 278 -15.27 5.89 5.91
N HIS A 279 -15.51 5.63 7.19
CA HIS A 279 -15.73 4.28 7.71
C HIS A 279 -17.02 3.62 7.18
N HIS A 280 -17.97 4.40 6.65
CA HIS A 280 -19.15 3.83 5.99
C HIS A 280 -18.85 3.24 4.60
N ILE A 281 -17.77 3.70 3.97
CA ILE A 281 -17.33 3.25 2.63
C ILE A 281 -16.11 2.34 2.75
N ALA A 282 -15.13 2.74 3.57
CA ALA A 282 -13.88 2.04 3.80
C ALA A 282 -13.69 1.72 5.30
N PRO A 283 -14.47 0.78 5.86
CA PRO A 283 -14.42 0.43 7.28
C PRO A 283 -13.12 -0.26 7.69
N GLY A 284 -12.43 -0.87 6.74
CA GLY A 284 -11.21 -1.63 7.00
C GLY A 284 -10.08 -0.72 7.46
N LYS A 285 -9.52 -1.03 8.63
CA LYS A 285 -8.31 -0.42 9.18
C LYS A 285 -7.35 -1.54 9.53
N LYS A 286 -6.20 -1.56 8.89
CA LYS A 286 -5.23 -2.64 9.04
C LYS A 286 -3.81 -2.09 9.06
N GLN A 287 -3.03 -2.56 10.03
CA GLN A 287 -1.59 -2.47 10.00
C GLN A 287 -0.99 -3.81 9.54
N TRP A 288 0.05 -3.74 8.73
CA TRP A 288 0.96 -4.85 8.49
C TRP A 288 2.36 -4.47 8.95
N THR A 289 3.13 -5.46 9.43
CA THR A 289 4.54 -5.32 9.76
C THR A 289 5.28 -6.64 9.54
N TRP A 290 6.55 -6.55 9.17
CA TRP A 290 7.47 -7.69 9.20
C TRP A 290 7.96 -7.98 10.63
N GLY A 291 7.75 -7.04 11.56
CA GLY A 291 8.19 -7.12 12.95
C GLY A 291 9.65 -6.70 13.15
N CYS A 292 10.01 -6.41 14.41
CA CYS A 292 11.35 -5.94 14.78
C CYS A 292 12.35 -7.06 15.10
N GLY A 293 11.92 -8.34 15.03
CA GLY A 293 12.80 -9.49 15.29
C GLY A 293 13.66 -9.87 14.09
N GLU A 294 14.48 -10.90 14.24
CA GLU A 294 15.46 -11.31 13.23
C GLU A 294 14.86 -11.67 11.85
N PHE A 295 13.65 -12.24 11.86
CA PHE A 295 12.95 -12.55 10.62
C PHE A 295 12.50 -11.27 9.89
N GLY A 296 12.03 -10.26 10.64
CA GLY A 296 11.68 -8.94 10.09
C GLY A 296 12.90 -8.25 9.49
N LYS A 297 14.01 -8.23 10.20
CA LYS A 297 15.27 -7.66 9.70
C LYS A 297 15.77 -8.34 8.41
N ALA A 298 15.60 -9.66 8.31
CA ALA A 298 15.94 -10.38 7.07
C ALA A 298 15.04 -9.94 5.90
N TRP A 299 13.76 -9.65 6.15
CA TRP A 299 12.85 -9.12 5.14
C TRP A 299 13.18 -7.67 4.78
N ASP A 300 13.56 -6.83 5.74
CA ASP A 300 14.02 -5.47 5.46
C ASP A 300 15.18 -5.50 4.46
N LEU A 301 16.19 -6.34 4.70
CA LEU A 301 17.32 -6.52 3.78
C LEU A 301 16.93 -7.11 2.40
N ALA A 302 15.84 -7.86 2.33
CA ALA A 302 15.32 -8.37 1.06
C ALA A 302 14.53 -7.33 0.24
N LEU A 303 14.05 -6.26 0.89
CA LEU A 303 13.15 -5.27 0.29
C LEU A 303 13.79 -3.89 0.09
N THR A 304 14.85 -3.58 0.83
CA THR A 304 15.62 -2.34 0.70
C THR A 304 17.11 -2.59 0.92
N ASP A 305 17.93 -1.61 0.61
CA ASP A 305 19.36 -1.67 0.93
C ASP A 305 19.66 -1.00 2.27
N GLU A 306 19.14 0.22 2.52
CA GLU A 306 19.55 1.05 3.65
C GLU A 306 18.37 1.74 4.38
N ASP A 307 17.16 1.71 3.82
CA ASP A 307 16.06 2.54 4.34
C ASP A 307 15.38 1.98 5.60
N GLY A 308 15.73 0.76 5.99
CA GLY A 308 15.29 0.16 7.24
C GLY A 308 13.83 -0.32 7.24
N PRO A 309 13.29 -0.59 8.45
CA PRO A 309 11.97 -1.17 8.60
C PRO A 309 10.84 -0.17 8.35
N TYR A 310 9.69 -0.72 7.99
CA TYR A 310 8.45 0.01 7.79
C TYR A 310 7.23 -0.78 8.29
N ILE A 311 6.11 -0.09 8.45
CA ILE A 311 4.78 -0.68 8.59
C ILE A 311 3.88 -0.19 7.47
N GLU A 312 2.79 -0.90 7.22
CA GLU A 312 1.76 -0.51 6.26
C GLU A 312 0.46 -0.20 7.01
N LEU A 313 -0.18 0.92 6.66
CA LEU A 313 -1.39 1.41 7.31
C LEU A 313 -2.53 1.50 6.31
N MET A 314 -3.20 0.39 6.10
CA MET A 314 -4.22 0.23 5.07
C MET A 314 -5.59 0.74 5.52
N THR A 315 -6.29 1.43 4.60
CA THR A 315 -7.74 1.56 4.63
C THR A 315 -8.34 0.99 3.35
N GLY A 316 -9.52 0.41 3.45
CA GLY A 316 -10.18 -0.21 2.30
C GLY A 316 -11.64 -0.56 2.55
N CYS A 317 -12.32 -0.91 1.47
CA CYS A 317 -13.75 -1.28 1.54
C CYS A 317 -14.01 -2.54 2.36
N PHE A 318 -12.96 -3.33 2.62
CA PHE A 318 -13.07 -4.59 3.36
C PHE A 318 -11.92 -4.69 4.37
N THR A 319 -12.21 -5.32 5.50
CA THR A 319 -11.21 -5.48 6.56
C THR A 319 -10.16 -6.53 6.20
N ALA A 320 -10.55 -7.58 5.46
CA ALA A 320 -9.64 -8.65 5.06
C ALA A 320 -9.17 -8.47 3.61
N VAL A 321 -7.86 -8.42 3.40
CA VAL A 321 -7.23 -8.32 2.08
C VAL A 321 -7.48 -9.57 1.22
N SER A 322 -7.78 -10.71 1.80
CA SER A 322 -7.78 -12.00 1.09
C SER A 322 -9.12 -12.67 0.88
N TYR A 323 -10.19 -12.27 1.57
CA TYR A 323 -11.51 -12.91 1.39
C TYR A 323 -12.65 -11.96 1.75
N THR A 324 -13.33 -11.44 0.74
CA THR A 324 -14.72 -11.03 0.88
C THR A 324 -15.43 -11.25 -0.44
N HIS A 325 -16.35 -12.19 -0.44
CA HIS A 325 -17.32 -12.34 -1.52
C HIS A 325 -18.50 -11.42 -1.23
N LEU A 326 -18.41 -10.17 -1.67
CA LEU A 326 -19.57 -9.31 -1.74
C LEU A 326 -19.95 -9.11 -3.21
N ARG A 327 -21.20 -9.34 -3.53
CA ARG A 327 -21.75 -8.99 -4.83
C ARG A 327 -22.00 -7.48 -4.83
N ALA A 328 -21.17 -6.74 -5.52
CA ALA A 328 -21.47 -5.33 -5.79
C ALA A 328 -22.53 -5.29 -6.90
N HIS A 329 -23.71 -4.78 -6.59
CA HIS A 329 -24.76 -4.51 -7.58
C HIS A 329 -24.81 -3.03 -7.98
N GLU A 330 -24.00 -2.16 -7.42
CA GLU A 330 -24.08 -0.72 -7.61
C GLU A 330 -22.71 -0.09 -7.87
N THR A 331 -22.73 0.92 -8.72
CA THR A 331 -21.59 1.83 -8.95
C THR A 331 -21.46 2.68 -7.69
N LEU A 332 -20.37 2.54 -6.96
CA LEU A 332 -19.99 3.51 -5.94
C LEU A 332 -19.43 4.74 -6.66
N ALA A 333 -20.15 5.84 -6.56
CA ALA A 333 -19.76 7.15 -7.09
C ALA A 333 -18.77 7.82 -6.14
#